data_74c09c959658e993c5e0bd01bd1c6d30
#
_entry.id   74c09c959658e993c5e0bd01bd1c6d30
#
_cell.length_a   1.000
_cell.length_b   1.000
_cell.length_c   1.000
_cell.angle_alpha   90.00
_cell.angle_beta   90.00
_cell.angle_gamma   90.00
#
_symmetry.space_group_name_H-M   'P 1'
#
loop_
_entity.id
_entity.type
_entity.pdbx_description
1 polymer ?
#
loop_
_entity_poly.entity_id
_entity_poly.type
_entity_poly.pdbx_seq_one_letter_code
_entity_poly.pdbx_strand_id
1 'polypeptide(L)'
;MGRFTRREFLKWQAGAALALAGPAGLVLPRRVWASTDPDLAVVSGKPGAATRAAVELMGGMGAFVSSGQKVVIKPNMSFDNSPEMGTTTHPEVISALAGMCLEAGAAGVLIVDHPLRSIRPCLKNSGISSACASLQDCEVRGVDASKGFVSTEIKNAEHFQETEVLREVLEADVLIAAPVAKHHGSTGVSLSMKGMMGLMNCTPR
;
A
#
# COMPACT_ATOMS: atom_id res chain seq x y z
N MET A 1 -30.00 -23.65 -18.06
CA MET A 1 -29.42 -22.29 -17.99
C MET A 1 -28.82 -21.99 -19.36
N GLY A 2 -29.53 -21.21 -20.21
CA GLY A 2 -29.12 -20.87 -21.57
C GLY A 2 -27.90 -19.94 -21.58
N ARG A 3 -26.91 -20.24 -22.41
CA ARG A 3 -25.75 -19.38 -22.61
C ARG A 3 -26.16 -18.17 -23.45
N PHE A 4 -26.06 -16.98 -22.90
CA PHE A 4 -26.21 -15.74 -23.66
C PHE A 4 -25.08 -15.61 -24.69
N THR A 5 -25.43 -15.42 -25.96
CA THR A 5 -24.45 -15.17 -27.02
C THR A 5 -24.08 -13.69 -27.10
N ARG A 6 -22.88 -13.38 -27.65
CA ARG A 6 -22.45 -11.98 -27.88
C ARG A 6 -23.45 -11.20 -28.73
N ARG A 7 -24.13 -11.87 -29.67
CA ARG A 7 -25.13 -11.24 -30.55
C ARG A 7 -26.42 -10.88 -29.80
N GLU A 8 -26.83 -11.69 -28.84
CA GLU A 8 -27.98 -11.40 -27.96
C GLU A 8 -27.67 -10.25 -27.01
N PHE A 9 -26.45 -10.21 -26.45
CA PHE A 9 -25.99 -9.09 -25.64
C PHE A 9 -26.01 -7.75 -26.39
N LEU A 10 -25.51 -7.71 -27.64
CA LEU A 10 -25.53 -6.51 -28.46
C LEU A 10 -26.94 -6.06 -28.86
N LYS A 11 -27.87 -7.02 -29.10
CA LYS A 11 -29.28 -6.71 -29.37
C LYS A 11 -29.96 -6.12 -28.13
N TRP A 12 -29.64 -6.61 -26.95
CA TRP A 12 -30.14 -6.09 -25.68
C TRP A 12 -29.65 -4.66 -25.42
N GLN A 13 -28.39 -4.37 -25.69
CA GLN A 13 -27.83 -3.03 -25.54
C GLN A 13 -28.44 -2.03 -26.57
N ALA A 14 -28.64 -2.44 -27.81
CA ALA A 14 -29.27 -1.63 -28.82
C ALA A 14 -30.77 -1.36 -28.49
N GLY A 15 -31.49 -2.34 -27.95
CA GLY A 15 -32.87 -2.19 -27.51
C GLY A 15 -33.02 -1.24 -26.31
N ALA A 16 -32.09 -1.28 -25.35
CA ALA A 16 -32.06 -0.37 -24.22
C ALA A 16 -31.76 1.09 -24.63
N ALA A 17 -30.88 1.29 -25.62
CA ALA A 17 -30.57 2.62 -26.14
C ALA A 17 -31.76 3.26 -26.90
N LEU A 18 -32.55 2.46 -27.62
CA LEU A 18 -33.76 2.93 -28.33
C LEU A 18 -34.93 3.24 -27.38
N ALA A 19 -35.07 2.51 -26.28
CA ALA A 19 -36.10 2.78 -25.27
C ALA A 19 -35.90 4.11 -24.52
N LEU A 20 -34.67 4.65 -24.53
CA LEU A 20 -34.32 5.94 -23.93
C LEU A 20 -34.53 7.12 -24.90
N ALA A 21 -34.82 6.89 -26.19
CA ALA A 21 -34.97 7.87 -27.23
C ALA A 21 -36.46 8.22 -27.56
N GLY A 22 -37.39 7.91 -26.69
CA GLY A 22 -38.81 8.27 -26.86
C GLY A 22 -39.09 9.75 -26.73
N PRO A 23 -40.23 10.26 -27.27
CA PRO A 23 -40.51 11.70 -27.44
C PRO A 23 -40.84 12.48 -26.15
N ALA A 24 -40.59 11.95 -25.00
CA ALA A 24 -40.74 12.59 -23.70
C ALA A 24 -39.39 12.93 -23.08
N GLY A 25 -38.83 14.08 -23.51
CA GLY A 25 -37.75 14.77 -22.79
C GLY A 25 -36.47 13.98 -22.65
N LEU A 26 -35.37 14.57 -23.05
CA LEU A 26 -34.01 14.10 -22.84
C LEU A 26 -33.81 13.79 -21.35
N VAL A 27 -34.06 12.57 -20.92
CA VAL A 27 -33.62 12.11 -19.62
C VAL A 27 -32.12 11.87 -19.79
N LEU A 28 -31.33 12.90 -19.53
CA LEU A 28 -29.90 12.75 -19.34
C LEU A 28 -29.71 11.62 -18.33
N PRO A 29 -28.88 10.62 -18.62
CA PRO A 29 -28.61 9.59 -17.64
C PRO A 29 -28.15 10.29 -16.37
N ARG A 30 -29.01 10.25 -15.37
CA ARG A 30 -28.60 10.63 -14.03
C ARG A 30 -27.34 9.83 -13.77
N ARG A 31 -26.19 10.48 -13.68
CA ARG A 31 -24.97 9.83 -13.23
C ARG A 31 -25.38 9.08 -11.97
N VAL A 32 -25.51 7.78 -12.09
CA VAL A 32 -25.54 6.90 -10.93
C VAL A 32 -24.11 6.99 -10.42
N TRP A 33 -23.90 7.88 -9.48
CA TRP A 33 -22.73 7.84 -8.64
C TRP A 33 -22.91 6.55 -7.85
N ALA A 34 -22.25 5.49 -8.29
CA ALA A 34 -21.87 4.46 -7.37
C ALA A 34 -20.96 5.18 -6.38
N SER A 35 -21.51 5.56 -5.23
CA SER A 35 -20.76 6.16 -4.13
C SER A 35 -20.11 5.01 -3.35
N THR A 36 -19.26 4.27 -4.00
CA THR A 36 -18.30 3.40 -3.35
C THR A 36 -16.96 3.81 -3.90
N ASP A 37 -16.15 4.41 -3.06
CA ASP A 37 -14.73 4.58 -3.36
C ASP A 37 -14.21 3.22 -3.81
N PRO A 38 -13.38 3.17 -4.87
CA PRO A 38 -12.94 1.89 -5.41
C PRO A 38 -12.09 1.16 -4.36
N ASP A 39 -12.33 -0.14 -4.19
CA ASP A 39 -11.49 -0.99 -3.33
C ASP A 39 -10.10 -1.26 -3.91
N LEU A 40 -9.91 -0.96 -5.20
CA LEU A 40 -8.67 -1.19 -5.94
C LEU A 40 -8.45 -0.12 -7.01
N ALA A 41 -7.26 0.47 -7.02
CA ALA A 41 -6.78 1.33 -8.09
C ALA A 41 -5.49 0.75 -8.71
N VAL A 42 -5.44 0.69 -10.05
CA VAL A 42 -4.25 0.24 -10.79
C VAL A 42 -3.81 1.35 -11.71
N VAL A 43 -2.60 1.84 -11.49
CA VAL A 43 -2.01 2.95 -12.25
C VAL A 43 -0.62 2.57 -12.75
N SER A 44 -0.32 2.87 -14.00
CA SER A 44 1.02 2.74 -14.56
C SER A 44 1.62 4.10 -14.87
N GLY A 45 2.94 4.23 -14.75
CA GLY A 45 3.65 5.48 -15.03
C GLY A 45 4.90 5.64 -14.18
N LYS A 46 5.41 6.85 -14.09
CA LYS A 46 6.54 7.18 -13.20
C LYS A 46 6.15 6.88 -11.74
N PRO A 47 6.99 6.23 -10.96
CA PRO A 47 6.62 5.67 -9.66
C PRO A 47 5.92 6.65 -8.71
N GLY A 48 6.48 7.82 -8.48
CA GLY A 48 5.89 8.82 -7.60
C GLY A 48 4.55 9.36 -8.11
N ALA A 49 4.48 9.69 -9.40
CA ALA A 49 3.24 10.19 -10.02
C ALA A 49 2.13 9.13 -10.06
N ALA A 50 2.47 7.89 -10.39
CA ALA A 50 1.54 6.78 -10.39
C ALA A 50 1.00 6.49 -8.98
N THR A 51 1.85 6.58 -7.95
CA THR A 51 1.44 6.42 -6.55
C THR A 51 0.44 7.49 -6.14
N ARG A 52 0.72 8.77 -6.43
CA ARG A 52 -0.22 9.87 -6.14
C ARG A 52 -1.55 9.66 -6.85
N ALA A 53 -1.52 9.32 -8.15
CA ALA A 53 -2.73 9.09 -8.93
C ALA A 53 -3.54 7.88 -8.40
N ALA A 54 -2.89 6.80 -7.97
CA ALA A 54 -3.57 5.64 -7.39
C ALA A 54 -4.29 6.00 -6.09
N VAL A 55 -3.62 6.75 -5.20
CA VAL A 55 -4.21 7.20 -3.93
C VAL A 55 -5.37 8.17 -4.18
N GLU A 56 -5.23 9.07 -5.15
CA GLU A 56 -6.28 10.02 -5.51
C GLU A 56 -7.53 9.32 -6.04
N LEU A 57 -7.37 8.29 -6.88
CA LEU A 57 -8.48 7.45 -7.35
C LEU A 57 -9.22 6.73 -6.23
N MET A 58 -8.57 6.51 -5.10
CA MET A 58 -9.15 5.87 -3.91
C MET A 58 -9.72 6.88 -2.89
N GLY A 59 -9.94 8.12 -3.29
CA GLY A 59 -10.50 9.16 -2.43
C GLY A 59 -9.47 10.10 -1.80
N GLY A 60 -8.20 9.99 -2.21
CA GLY A 60 -7.08 10.77 -1.66
C GLY A 60 -6.57 10.25 -0.31
N MET A 61 -5.41 10.75 0.12
CA MET A 61 -4.80 10.29 1.38
C MET A 61 -5.65 10.66 2.61
N GLY A 62 -6.44 11.71 2.55
CA GLY A 62 -7.37 12.10 3.63
C GLY A 62 -8.49 11.09 3.90
N ALA A 63 -8.74 10.12 2.98
CA ALA A 63 -9.64 9.00 3.25
C ALA A 63 -9.02 7.96 4.20
N PHE A 64 -7.69 7.93 4.34
CA PHE A 64 -6.94 6.94 5.11
C PHE A 64 -6.22 7.53 6.32
N VAL A 65 -5.85 8.80 6.27
CA VAL A 65 -5.06 9.48 7.29
C VAL A 65 -5.77 10.74 7.74
N SER A 66 -6.03 10.85 9.04
CA SER A 66 -6.59 12.04 9.67
C SER A 66 -5.50 12.90 10.32
N SER A 67 -5.79 14.19 10.51
CA SER A 67 -4.86 15.10 11.18
C SER A 67 -4.48 14.62 12.59
N GLY A 68 -3.20 14.71 12.90
CA GLY A 68 -2.63 14.32 14.19
C GLY A 68 -2.29 12.84 14.33
N GLN A 69 -2.61 12.00 13.36
CA GLN A 69 -2.31 10.57 13.39
C GLN A 69 -0.83 10.27 13.15
N LYS A 70 -0.35 9.21 13.80
CA LYS A 70 0.99 8.62 13.58
C LYS A 70 0.90 7.54 12.50
N VAL A 71 1.68 7.69 11.44
CA VAL A 71 1.69 6.77 10.31
C VAL A 71 2.97 5.95 10.29
N VAL A 72 2.85 4.64 10.12
CA VAL A 72 3.97 3.75 9.81
C VAL A 72 3.85 3.27 8.36
N ILE A 73 4.89 3.46 7.57
CA ILE A 73 5.00 2.92 6.22
C ILE A 73 6.01 1.78 6.21
N LYS A 74 5.58 0.62 5.74
CA LYS A 74 6.41 -0.58 5.62
C LYS A 74 6.82 -0.79 4.15
N PRO A 75 8.02 -0.36 3.72
CA PRO A 75 8.57 -0.67 2.41
C PRO A 75 9.09 -2.11 2.34
N ASN A 76 9.58 -2.53 1.18
CA ASN A 76 10.56 -3.59 1.07
C ASN A 76 11.94 -2.95 0.97
N MET A 77 12.74 -3.03 2.03
CA MET A 77 14.08 -2.46 2.13
C MET A 77 15.07 -3.52 2.66
N SER A 78 14.81 -4.79 2.35
CA SER A 78 15.50 -5.92 2.94
C SER A 78 16.87 -6.22 2.31
N PHE A 79 17.17 -5.65 1.16
CA PHE A 79 18.40 -5.89 0.40
C PHE A 79 19.18 -4.59 0.20
N ASP A 80 20.48 -4.72 0.07
CA ASP A 80 21.42 -3.62 -0.19
C ASP A 80 21.58 -3.31 -1.69
N ASN A 81 20.49 -3.49 -2.45
CA ASN A 81 20.42 -3.28 -3.88
C ASN A 81 19.88 -1.89 -4.23
N SER A 82 20.27 -1.38 -5.40
CA SER A 82 19.68 -0.17 -5.96
C SER A 82 18.24 -0.40 -6.46
N PRO A 83 17.44 0.67 -6.62
CA PRO A 83 16.05 0.57 -7.08
C PRO A 83 15.86 -0.14 -8.42
N GLU A 84 16.85 0.00 -9.33
CA GLU A 84 16.82 -0.59 -10.69
C GLU A 84 16.80 -2.13 -10.65
N MET A 85 17.25 -2.73 -9.56
CA MET A 85 17.22 -4.18 -9.38
C MET A 85 15.81 -4.72 -9.08
N GLY A 86 14.83 -3.85 -8.81
CA GLY A 86 13.44 -4.22 -8.53
C GLY A 86 13.26 -5.08 -7.27
N THR A 87 14.25 -5.16 -6.40
CA THR A 87 14.18 -5.95 -5.16
C THR A 87 13.73 -5.15 -3.95
N THR A 88 13.81 -3.82 -4.03
CA THR A 88 13.40 -2.85 -3.01
C THR A 88 12.25 -2.00 -3.53
N THR A 89 11.43 -1.47 -2.65
CA THR A 89 10.39 -0.51 -3.04
C THR A 89 11.04 0.74 -3.61
N HIS A 90 10.55 1.21 -4.75
CA HIS A 90 11.11 2.39 -5.40
C HIS A 90 11.05 3.62 -4.48
N PRO A 91 12.13 4.40 -4.32
CA PRO A 91 12.19 5.51 -3.38
C PRO A 91 11.13 6.58 -3.64
N GLU A 92 10.79 6.86 -4.91
CA GLU A 92 9.72 7.81 -5.25
C GLU A 92 8.32 7.34 -4.80
N VAL A 93 8.06 6.03 -4.72
CA VAL A 93 6.80 5.51 -4.16
C VAL A 93 6.71 5.88 -2.68
N ILE A 94 7.79 5.64 -1.94
CA ILE A 94 7.83 5.89 -0.51
C ILE A 94 7.75 7.38 -0.18
N SER A 95 8.53 8.21 -0.89
CA SER A 95 8.49 9.66 -0.67
C SER A 95 7.13 10.28 -1.05
N ALA A 96 6.47 9.76 -2.10
CA ALA A 96 5.11 10.19 -2.46
C ALA A 96 4.09 9.81 -1.38
N LEU A 97 4.13 8.57 -0.87
CA LEU A 97 3.24 8.13 0.22
C LEU A 97 3.46 8.96 1.49
N ALA A 98 4.73 9.12 1.90
CA ALA A 98 5.07 9.90 3.09
C ALA A 98 4.63 11.38 2.96
N GLY A 99 4.91 11.99 1.80
CA GLY A 99 4.48 13.35 1.51
C GLY A 99 2.97 13.52 1.59
N MET A 100 2.20 12.62 0.98
CA MET A 100 0.73 12.66 1.04
C MET A 100 0.19 12.46 2.46
N CYS A 101 0.81 11.61 3.29
CA CYS A 101 0.43 11.46 4.70
C CYS A 101 0.62 12.78 5.47
N LEU A 102 1.75 13.46 5.27
CA LEU A 102 2.04 14.76 5.89
C LEU A 102 1.11 15.86 5.35
N GLU A 103 0.85 15.88 4.05
CA GLU A 103 -0.14 16.77 3.41
C GLU A 103 -1.56 16.57 3.98
N ALA A 104 -1.92 15.35 4.37
CA ALA A 104 -3.19 15.03 5.04
C ALA A 104 -3.19 15.39 6.54
N GLY A 105 -2.07 15.90 7.09
CA GLY A 105 -1.93 16.37 8.46
C GLY A 105 -1.47 15.31 9.45
N ALA A 106 -0.83 14.22 9.00
CA ALA A 106 -0.20 13.27 9.93
C ALA A 106 0.76 13.98 10.88
N ALA A 107 0.76 13.59 12.15
CA ALA A 107 1.68 14.12 13.17
C ALA A 107 3.13 13.67 12.95
N GLY A 108 3.32 12.57 12.25
CA GLY A 108 4.62 12.06 11.86
C GLY A 108 4.51 10.77 11.03
N VAL A 109 5.50 10.53 10.22
CA VAL A 109 5.61 9.33 9.37
C VAL A 109 6.89 8.58 9.69
N LEU A 110 6.78 7.34 10.12
CA LEU A 110 7.90 6.43 10.28
C LEU A 110 7.94 5.42 9.13
N ILE A 111 9.01 5.44 8.37
CA ILE A 111 9.30 4.45 7.33
C ILE A 111 10.25 3.42 7.92
N VAL A 112 9.81 2.18 8.08
CA VAL A 112 10.58 1.18 8.82
C VAL A 112 10.56 -0.19 8.16
N ASP A 113 11.71 -0.86 8.15
CA ASP A 113 11.86 -2.27 7.77
C ASP A 113 12.92 -2.95 8.64
N HIS A 114 12.81 -4.28 8.76
CA HIS A 114 13.85 -5.14 9.31
C HIS A 114 14.60 -5.78 8.14
N PRO A 115 15.77 -5.24 7.74
CA PRO A 115 16.51 -5.75 6.61
C PRO A 115 17.08 -7.14 6.84
N LEU A 116 17.09 -7.99 5.80
CA LEU A 116 17.80 -9.28 5.82
C LEU A 116 19.33 -9.12 5.71
N ARG A 117 19.78 -7.94 5.25
CA ARG A 117 21.19 -7.57 5.13
C ARG A 117 21.52 -6.46 6.12
N SER A 118 22.76 -6.02 6.15
CA SER A 118 23.20 -4.94 7.04
C SER A 118 22.35 -3.68 6.84
N ILE A 119 21.86 -3.11 7.92
CA ILE A 119 20.94 -1.95 7.94
C ILE A 119 21.48 -0.77 7.13
N ARG A 120 22.73 -0.37 7.40
CA ARG A 120 23.32 0.83 6.79
C ARG A 120 23.42 0.75 5.26
N PRO A 121 23.93 -0.33 4.62
CA PRO A 121 23.86 -0.48 3.17
C PRO A 121 22.43 -0.51 2.61
N CYS A 122 21.50 -1.19 3.24
CA CYS A 122 20.11 -1.24 2.80
C CYS A 122 19.47 0.16 2.78
N LEU A 123 19.63 0.94 3.84
CA LEU A 123 19.15 2.34 3.90
C LEU A 123 19.78 3.21 2.81
N LYS A 124 21.10 3.09 2.60
CA LYS A 124 21.82 3.89 1.62
C LYS A 124 21.44 3.53 0.19
N ASN A 125 21.52 2.23 -0.15
CA ASN A 125 21.42 1.78 -1.54
C ASN A 125 19.99 1.73 -2.06
N SER A 126 18.97 1.56 -1.18
CA SER A 126 17.57 1.66 -1.57
C SER A 126 17.18 3.08 -2.05
N GLY A 127 17.93 4.11 -1.71
CA GLY A 127 17.61 5.50 -2.01
C GLY A 127 16.45 6.09 -1.22
N ILE A 128 15.76 5.30 -0.38
CA ILE A 128 14.56 5.74 0.36
C ILE A 128 14.90 6.87 1.32
N SER A 129 16.00 6.74 2.08
CA SER A 129 16.43 7.79 3.01
C SER A 129 16.70 9.12 2.29
N SER A 130 17.35 9.07 1.14
CA SER A 130 17.65 10.27 0.35
C SER A 130 16.39 10.89 -0.24
N ALA A 131 15.44 10.07 -0.72
CA ALA A 131 14.20 10.55 -1.30
C ALA A 131 13.26 11.20 -0.28
N CYS A 132 13.38 10.83 0.99
CA CYS A 132 12.57 11.38 2.08
C CYS A 132 13.28 12.46 2.89
N ALA A 133 14.56 12.77 2.60
CA ALA A 133 15.39 13.66 3.40
C ALA A 133 14.87 15.11 3.55
N SER A 134 14.06 15.58 2.60
CA SER A 134 13.45 16.92 2.64
C SER A 134 12.11 16.98 3.38
N LEU A 135 11.53 15.83 3.74
CA LEU A 135 10.26 15.78 4.43
C LEU A 135 10.48 16.01 5.93
N GLN A 136 9.85 17.04 6.47
CA GLN A 136 9.82 17.27 7.93
C GLN A 136 8.89 16.23 8.56
N ASP A 137 9.11 15.87 9.83
CA ASP A 137 8.33 14.89 10.57
C ASP A 137 8.26 13.51 9.90
N CYS A 138 9.30 13.17 9.12
CA CYS A 138 9.48 11.88 8.44
C CYS A 138 10.79 11.24 8.84
N GLU A 139 10.73 10.05 9.43
CA GLU A 139 11.91 9.25 9.80
C GLU A 139 12.02 8.01 8.94
N VAL A 140 13.24 7.67 8.46
CA VAL A 140 13.53 6.41 7.76
C VAL A 140 14.50 5.59 8.60
N ARG A 141 14.06 4.40 9.02
CA ARG A 141 14.81 3.57 9.95
C ARG A 141 14.84 2.09 9.55
N GLY A 142 15.99 1.46 9.68
CA GLY A 142 16.11 0.00 9.73
C GLY A 142 16.13 -0.47 11.18
N VAL A 143 15.46 -1.57 11.48
CA VAL A 143 15.45 -2.14 12.82
C VAL A 143 16.33 -3.41 12.90
N ASP A 144 16.87 -3.64 14.07
CA ASP A 144 17.60 -4.84 14.43
C ASP A 144 16.69 -5.77 15.23
N ALA A 145 16.77 -7.08 14.99
CA ALA A 145 15.94 -8.08 15.67
C ALA A 145 16.07 -8.07 17.20
N SER A 146 17.14 -7.49 17.74
CA SER A 146 17.39 -7.44 19.18
C SER A 146 16.65 -6.32 19.92
N LYS A 147 16.00 -5.37 19.21
CA LYS A 147 15.45 -4.15 19.84
C LYS A 147 14.11 -3.75 19.25
N GLY A 148 13.26 -3.23 20.12
CA GLY A 148 12.01 -2.58 19.70
C GLY A 148 10.82 -3.51 19.49
N PHE A 149 11.00 -4.81 19.62
CA PHE A 149 9.91 -5.78 19.49
C PHE A 149 9.24 -6.05 20.85
N VAL A 150 7.94 -6.23 20.82
CA VAL A 150 7.08 -6.46 21.99
C VAL A 150 6.29 -7.74 21.76
N SER A 151 6.27 -8.61 22.75
CA SER A 151 5.43 -9.80 22.75
C SER A 151 3.96 -9.41 22.62
N THR A 152 3.27 -10.05 21.69
CA THR A 152 1.90 -9.74 21.30
C THR A 152 1.12 -11.02 21.08
N GLU A 153 -0.02 -11.15 21.78
CA GLU A 153 -0.94 -12.27 21.60
C GLU A 153 -1.66 -12.14 20.24
N ILE A 154 -1.74 -13.26 19.50
CA ILE A 154 -2.50 -13.35 18.26
C ILE A 154 -3.86 -13.96 18.57
N LYS A 155 -4.89 -13.12 18.63
CA LYS A 155 -6.27 -13.55 18.90
C LYS A 155 -6.75 -14.55 17.86
N ASN A 156 -7.39 -15.62 18.32
CA ASN A 156 -7.98 -16.68 17.48
C ASN A 156 -6.95 -17.44 16.61
N ALA A 157 -5.69 -17.45 16.98
CA ALA A 157 -4.67 -18.20 16.27
C ALA A 157 -4.75 -19.69 16.57
N GLU A 158 -4.65 -20.54 15.53
CA GLU A 158 -4.65 -22.00 15.67
C GLU A 158 -3.27 -22.54 16.06
N HIS A 159 -2.19 -21.94 15.55
CA HIS A 159 -0.83 -22.46 15.70
C HIS A 159 0.13 -21.53 16.43
N PHE A 160 0.11 -20.23 16.12
CA PHE A 160 0.99 -19.23 16.72
C PHE A 160 0.17 -18.30 17.61
N GLN A 161 0.13 -18.58 18.90
CA GLN A 161 -0.65 -17.80 19.86
C GLN A 161 0.03 -16.50 20.27
N GLU A 162 1.35 -16.41 20.09
CA GLU A 162 2.17 -15.27 20.48
C GLU A 162 3.25 -15.00 19.44
N THR A 163 3.55 -13.74 19.21
CA THR A 163 4.65 -13.28 18.36
C THR A 163 5.23 -11.97 18.91
N GLU A 164 6.41 -11.60 18.47
CA GLU A 164 6.97 -10.29 18.76
C GLU A 164 6.74 -9.34 17.59
N VAL A 165 6.11 -8.20 17.83
CA VAL A 165 5.82 -7.15 16.84
C VAL A 165 6.58 -5.89 17.20
N LEU A 166 7.05 -5.16 16.18
CA LEU A 166 7.69 -3.86 16.38
C LEU A 166 6.74 -2.91 17.12
N ARG A 167 7.21 -2.33 18.23
CA ARG A 167 6.40 -1.47 19.11
C ARG A 167 5.70 -0.35 18.36
N GLU A 168 6.42 0.34 17.49
CA GLU A 168 5.90 1.48 16.73
C GLU A 168 4.75 1.12 15.79
N VAL A 169 4.67 -0.15 15.35
CA VAL A 169 3.53 -0.65 14.58
C VAL A 169 2.29 -0.81 15.43
N LEU A 170 2.47 -1.23 16.70
CA LEU A 170 1.37 -1.36 17.66
C LEU A 170 0.85 0.00 18.14
N GLU A 171 1.72 1.01 18.13
CA GLU A 171 1.42 2.39 18.56
C GLU A 171 0.98 3.31 17.40
N ALA A 172 1.03 2.82 16.15
CA ALA A 172 0.61 3.57 14.97
C ALA A 172 -0.91 3.62 14.86
N ASP A 173 -1.43 4.78 14.44
CA ASP A 173 -2.85 4.92 14.09
C ASP A 173 -3.12 4.36 12.68
N VAL A 174 -2.14 4.47 11.79
CA VAL A 174 -2.25 3.98 10.40
C VAL A 174 -0.99 3.22 10.00
N LEU A 175 -1.17 2.03 9.41
CA LEU A 175 -0.11 1.21 8.84
C LEU A 175 -0.29 1.06 7.33
N ILE A 176 0.69 1.54 6.56
CA ILE A 176 0.70 1.44 5.09
C ILE A 176 1.72 0.41 4.65
N ALA A 177 1.28 -0.66 3.99
CA ALA A 177 2.16 -1.61 3.34
C ALA A 177 2.53 -1.14 1.92
N ALA A 178 3.82 -0.98 1.66
CA ALA A 178 4.34 -0.59 0.35
C ALA A 178 5.35 -1.63 -0.19
N PRO A 179 4.91 -2.87 -0.46
CA PRO A 179 5.78 -3.96 -0.90
C PRO A 179 6.14 -3.83 -2.37
N VAL A 180 7.09 -4.67 -2.79
CA VAL A 180 7.34 -4.97 -4.20
C VAL A 180 6.69 -6.31 -4.54
N ALA A 181 5.90 -6.34 -5.61
CA ALA A 181 5.40 -7.59 -6.18
C ALA A 181 6.56 -8.30 -6.89
N LYS A 182 7.03 -9.41 -6.34
CA LYS A 182 8.17 -10.17 -6.88
C LYS A 182 8.09 -11.65 -6.56
N HIS A 183 8.83 -12.46 -7.31
CA HIS A 183 9.00 -13.88 -7.02
C HIS A 183 9.69 -14.09 -5.66
N HIS A 184 9.32 -15.14 -4.95
CA HIS A 184 9.95 -15.58 -3.72
C HIS A 184 10.11 -17.10 -3.70
N GLY A 185 11.33 -17.59 -3.43
CA GLY A 185 11.69 -19.01 -3.55
C GLY A 185 10.83 -19.95 -2.70
N SER A 186 10.46 -19.56 -1.47
CA SER A 186 9.69 -20.42 -0.57
C SER A 186 8.17 -20.22 -0.64
N THR A 187 7.70 -18.98 -0.89
CA THR A 187 6.27 -18.66 -0.87
C THR A 187 5.69 -18.42 -2.26
N GLY A 188 6.47 -18.63 -3.32
CA GLY A 188 6.10 -18.37 -4.71
C GLY A 188 6.06 -16.87 -5.04
N VAL A 189 5.37 -16.07 -4.24
CA VAL A 189 5.22 -14.62 -4.44
C VAL A 189 5.48 -13.84 -3.16
N SER A 190 6.00 -12.64 -3.32
CA SER A 190 6.14 -11.64 -2.24
C SER A 190 5.23 -10.45 -2.54
N LEU A 191 4.29 -10.17 -1.64
CA LEU A 191 3.33 -9.08 -1.66
C LEU A 191 3.18 -8.50 -0.24
N SER A 192 2.08 -7.79 0.06
CA SER A 192 1.87 -7.13 1.35
C SER A 192 1.97 -8.08 2.54
N MET A 193 1.28 -9.20 2.52
CA MET A 193 1.30 -10.18 3.61
C MET A 193 2.72 -10.67 3.90
N LYS A 194 3.47 -11.08 2.87
CA LYS A 194 4.88 -11.49 3.02
C LYS A 194 5.77 -10.34 3.48
N GLY A 195 5.49 -9.11 3.01
CA GLY A 195 6.20 -7.89 3.40
C GLY A 195 6.13 -7.60 4.90
N MET A 196 5.02 -7.91 5.55
CA MET A 196 4.80 -7.68 6.99
C MET A 196 5.73 -8.49 7.90
N MET A 197 6.36 -9.55 7.40
CA MET A 197 7.36 -10.31 8.19
C MET A 197 8.52 -9.42 8.71
N GLY A 198 8.86 -8.32 8.02
CA GLY A 198 9.87 -7.38 8.51
C GLY A 198 9.43 -6.51 9.70
N LEU A 199 8.18 -6.63 10.13
CA LEU A 199 7.65 -5.97 11.33
C LEU A 199 7.50 -6.93 12.51
N MET A 200 7.88 -8.19 12.32
CA MET A 200 7.78 -9.25 13.31
C MET A 200 9.18 -9.84 13.58
N ASN A 201 9.44 -10.21 14.81
CA ASN A 201 10.62 -10.97 15.16
C ASN A 201 10.24 -12.46 15.24
N CYS A 202 10.62 -13.21 14.21
CA CYS A 202 10.35 -14.64 14.11
C CYS A 202 11.52 -15.50 14.64
N THR A 203 12.34 -15.00 15.54
CA THR A 203 13.40 -15.79 16.14
C THR A 203 12.77 -16.80 17.10
N PRO A 204 12.87 -18.12 16.88
CA PRO A 204 12.43 -19.11 17.86
C PRO A 204 13.19 -18.89 19.16
N ARG A 205 12.49 -18.74 20.26
CA ARG A 205 13.08 -18.82 21.60
C ARG A 205 13.33 -20.26 21.99
#